data_a71f381903c86fdea883172aee88d2a0
#
_entry.id   a71f381903c86fdea883172aee88d2a0
#
_cell.length_a   1.000
_cell.length_b   1.000
_cell.length_c   1.000
_cell.angle_alpha   90.00
_cell.angle_beta   90.00
_cell.angle_gamma   90.00
#
_symmetry.space_group_name_H-M   'P 1'
#
loop_
_entity.id
_entity.type
_entity.pdbx_description
1 polymer ?
#
loop_
_entity_poly.entity_id
_entity_poly.type
_entity_poly.pdbx_seq_one_letter_code
_entity_poly.pdbx_strand_id
1 'polypeptide(L)'
;MKAYELFLLSSGITIDTRHVYKNQLFVALKGPNFNGNRFVEDALNQGAIGAIVDEEEAVVGEKCILVEDCLKCLQHMALKHRERF
;
A
#
# COMPACT_ATOMS: atom_id res chain seq x y z
N MET A 1 3.08 -11.52 8.84
CA MET A 1 3.21 -10.11 8.43
C MET A 1 1.86 -9.60 7.96
N LYS A 2 1.33 -8.59 8.65
CA LYS A 2 -0.02 -8.08 8.40
C LYS A 2 -0.19 -7.51 6.99
N ALA A 3 0.82 -6.78 6.50
CA ALA A 3 0.78 -6.23 5.16
C ALA A 3 0.70 -7.32 4.10
N TYR A 4 1.42 -8.41 4.28
CA TYR A 4 1.39 -9.53 3.36
C TYR A 4 0.03 -10.24 3.36
N GLU A 5 -0.57 -10.37 4.53
CA GLU A 5 -1.91 -10.95 4.65
C GLU A 5 -2.93 -10.13 3.86
N LEU A 6 -2.84 -8.80 3.98
CA LEU A 6 -3.72 -7.91 3.24
C LEU A 6 -3.45 -7.99 1.74
N PHE A 7 -2.17 -8.09 1.35
CA PHE A 7 -1.80 -8.28 -0.04
C PHE A 7 -2.43 -9.54 -0.64
N LEU A 8 -2.44 -10.64 0.12
CA LEU A 8 -3.03 -11.90 -0.36
C LEU A 8 -4.54 -11.79 -0.58
N LEU A 9 -5.21 -10.91 0.15
CA LEU A 9 -6.65 -10.66 -0.01
C LEU A 9 -6.94 -9.66 -1.13
N SER A 10 -5.92 -8.94 -1.59
CA SER A 10 -6.08 -7.90 -2.61
C SER A 10 -6.15 -8.48 -4.02
N SER A 11 -6.59 -7.65 -4.97
CA SER A 11 -6.56 -7.99 -6.39
C SER A 11 -5.22 -7.62 -7.04
N GLY A 12 -4.28 -7.10 -6.27
CA GLY A 12 -2.96 -6.70 -6.73
C GLY A 12 -2.49 -5.45 -6.01
N ILE A 13 -1.27 -5.01 -6.32
CA ILE A 13 -0.68 -3.81 -5.73
C ILE A 13 -0.72 -2.66 -6.73
N THR A 14 -0.98 -1.46 -6.24
CA THR A 14 -0.83 -0.25 -7.03
C THR A 14 -0.03 0.79 -6.24
N ILE A 15 0.74 1.61 -6.95
CA ILE A 15 1.46 2.74 -6.37
C ILE A 15 0.97 4.05 -7.00
N ASP A 16 -0.04 3.97 -7.88
CA ASP A 16 -0.54 5.10 -8.66
C ASP A 16 -2.00 5.36 -8.35
N THR A 17 -2.30 6.52 -7.75
CA THR A 17 -3.66 6.90 -7.40
C THR A 17 -4.50 7.39 -8.58
N ARG A 18 -3.89 7.55 -9.76
CA ARG A 18 -4.65 7.94 -10.95
C ARG A 18 -5.54 6.80 -11.44
N HIS A 19 -5.14 5.57 -11.15
CA HIS A 19 -5.88 4.37 -11.56
C HIS A 19 -5.82 3.32 -10.46
N VAL A 20 -6.74 3.41 -9.50
CA VAL A 20 -6.86 2.39 -8.44
C VAL A 20 -8.10 1.55 -8.75
N TYR A 21 -7.89 0.27 -9.02
CA TYR A 21 -8.98 -0.66 -9.22
C TYR A 21 -9.48 -1.19 -7.88
N LYS A 22 -10.72 -1.61 -7.87
CA LYS A 22 -11.35 -2.13 -6.64
C LYS A 22 -10.54 -3.26 -6.04
N ASN A 23 -10.36 -3.22 -4.72
CA ASN A 23 -9.64 -4.22 -3.93
C ASN A 23 -8.13 -4.28 -4.17
N GLN A 24 -7.55 -3.29 -4.84
CA GLN A 24 -6.08 -3.21 -4.91
C GLN A 24 -5.53 -2.72 -3.57
N LEU A 25 -4.29 -3.11 -3.28
CA LEU A 25 -3.55 -2.62 -2.11
C LEU A 25 -2.68 -1.47 -2.57
N PHE A 26 -2.91 -0.28 -2.02
CA PHE A 26 -2.11 0.89 -2.34
C PHE A 26 -0.85 0.92 -1.47
N VAL A 27 0.32 1.11 -2.09
CA VAL A 27 1.58 1.26 -1.36
C VAL A 27 2.09 2.69 -1.59
N ALA A 28 2.21 3.45 -0.51
CA ALA A 28 2.55 4.87 -0.54
C ALA A 28 4.05 5.08 -0.67
N LEU A 29 4.57 5.05 -1.89
CA LEU A 29 5.99 5.28 -2.13
C LEU A 29 6.31 6.77 -2.18
N LYS A 30 7.55 7.12 -1.81
CA LYS A 30 8.08 8.48 -1.88
C LYS A 30 9.12 8.60 -2.99
N GLY A 31 9.08 9.70 -3.72
CA GLY A 31 10.09 10.07 -4.70
C GLY A 31 10.54 11.50 -4.47
N PRO A 32 11.47 12.04 -5.29
CA PRO A 32 11.99 13.40 -5.11
C PRO A 32 10.92 14.49 -5.14
N ASN A 33 9.89 14.31 -5.96
CA ASN A 33 8.81 15.29 -6.12
C ASN A 33 7.44 14.70 -5.83
N PHE A 34 7.38 13.56 -5.16
CA PHE A 34 6.14 12.83 -4.96
C PHE A 34 6.17 12.09 -3.62
N ASN A 35 5.07 12.18 -2.90
CA ASN A 35 4.91 11.44 -1.65
C ASN A 35 3.52 10.76 -1.65
N GLY A 36 3.50 9.46 -1.87
CA GLY A 36 2.26 8.67 -1.92
C GLY A 36 1.44 8.72 -0.65
N ASN A 37 2.08 9.01 0.51
CA ASN A 37 1.35 9.14 1.78
C ASN A 37 0.29 10.24 1.75
N ARG A 38 0.44 11.21 0.86
CA ARG A 38 -0.53 12.31 0.73
C ARG A 38 -1.78 11.92 -0.05
N PHE A 39 -1.76 10.76 -0.69
CA PHE A 39 -2.84 10.32 -1.59
C PHE A 39 -3.58 9.09 -1.08
N VAL A 40 -3.35 8.70 0.17
CA VAL A 40 -3.94 7.49 0.77
C VAL A 40 -5.46 7.57 0.79
N GLU A 41 -6.01 8.70 1.23
CA GLU A 41 -7.46 8.88 1.29
C GLU A 41 -8.08 8.76 -0.10
N ASP A 42 -7.44 9.34 -1.10
CA ASP A 42 -7.90 9.26 -2.48
C ASP A 42 -7.92 7.81 -2.98
N ALA A 43 -6.86 7.06 -2.68
CA ALA A 43 -6.78 5.64 -3.05
C ALA A 43 -7.90 4.83 -2.41
N LEU A 44 -8.16 5.06 -1.12
CA LEU A 44 -9.22 4.35 -0.41
C LEU A 44 -10.60 4.70 -0.97
N ASN A 45 -10.80 5.96 -1.36
CA ASN A 45 -12.06 6.42 -1.96
C ASN A 45 -12.30 5.78 -3.32
N GLN A 46 -11.25 5.40 -4.04
CA GLN A 46 -11.36 4.72 -5.33
C GLN A 46 -11.62 3.21 -5.20
N GLY A 47 -11.59 2.68 -3.98
CA GLY A 47 -11.90 1.26 -3.74
C GLY A 47 -10.74 0.39 -3.35
N ALA A 48 -9.59 0.97 -2.98
CA ALA A 48 -8.47 0.18 -2.48
C ALA A 48 -8.89 -0.61 -1.24
N ILE A 49 -8.41 -1.84 -1.11
CA ILE A 49 -8.70 -2.69 0.05
C ILE A 49 -7.98 -2.18 1.29
N GLY A 50 -6.87 -1.46 1.09
CA GLY A 50 -6.11 -0.87 2.18
C GLY A 50 -4.92 -0.11 1.62
N ALA A 51 -4.12 0.45 2.52
CA ALA A 51 -2.94 1.23 2.15
C ALA A 51 -1.78 0.93 3.11
N ILE A 52 -0.60 0.77 2.54
CA ILE A 52 0.65 0.65 3.30
C ILE A 52 1.26 2.05 3.31
N VAL A 53 1.51 2.59 4.51
CA VAL A 53 2.01 3.95 4.69
C VAL A 53 3.22 3.95 5.61
N ASP A 54 4.08 4.96 5.48
CA ASP A 54 5.25 5.11 6.36
C ASP A 54 5.29 6.46 7.08
N GLU A 55 4.16 7.17 7.08
CA GLU A 55 3.99 8.41 7.86
C GLU A 55 2.73 8.28 8.72
N GLU A 56 2.82 8.63 10.00
CA GLU A 56 1.68 8.54 10.91
C GLU A 56 0.49 9.35 10.44
N GLU A 57 0.73 10.53 9.86
CA GLU A 57 -0.32 11.41 9.37
C GLU A 57 -1.14 10.78 8.25
N ALA A 58 -0.58 9.77 7.59
CA ALA A 58 -1.25 9.09 6.49
C ALA A 58 -2.20 7.99 6.96
N VAL A 59 -2.18 7.66 8.25
CA VAL A 59 -3.09 6.65 8.82
C VAL A 59 -4.45 7.32 9.03
N VAL A 60 -5.31 7.23 8.02
CA VAL A 60 -6.62 7.88 8.04
C VAL A 60 -7.76 6.93 8.42
N GLY A 61 -7.44 5.68 8.75
CA GLY A 61 -8.47 4.71 9.16
C GLY A 61 -7.90 3.32 9.35
N GLU A 62 -8.77 2.38 9.62
CA GLU A 62 -8.40 0.99 9.92
C GLU A 62 -7.77 0.25 8.75
N LYS A 63 -7.99 0.73 7.54
CA LYS A 63 -7.45 0.11 6.33
C LYS A 63 -6.00 0.48 6.07
N CYS A 64 -5.42 1.36 6.88
CA CYS A 64 -4.03 1.77 6.73
C CYS A 64 -3.13 0.92 7.63
N ILE A 65 -1.97 0.53 7.10
CA ILE A 65 -0.94 -0.19 7.83
C ILE A 65 0.31 0.67 7.83
N LEU A 66 0.74 1.09 9.03
CA LEU A 66 1.94 1.90 9.19
C LEU A 66 3.16 0.99 9.22
N VAL A 67 4.15 1.27 8.37
CA VAL A 67 5.42 0.56 8.33
C VAL A 67 6.56 1.57 8.40
N GLU A 68 7.77 1.10 8.64
CA GLU A 68 8.94 1.96 8.71
C GLU A 68 9.32 2.53 7.34
N ASP A 69 9.20 1.71 6.29
CA ASP A 69 9.62 2.09 4.94
C ASP A 69 8.77 1.31 3.94
N CYS A 70 7.96 2.01 3.17
CA CYS A 70 7.05 1.40 2.21
C CYS A 70 7.77 0.61 1.12
N LEU A 71 8.91 1.14 0.64
CA LEU A 71 9.66 0.43 -0.41
C LEU A 71 10.21 -0.89 0.10
N LYS A 72 10.79 -0.89 1.31
CA LYS A 72 11.28 -2.13 1.91
C LYS A 72 10.16 -3.11 2.18
N CYS A 73 9.01 -2.62 2.62
CA CYS A 73 7.84 -3.46 2.83
C CYS A 73 7.38 -4.11 1.52
N LEU A 74 7.33 -3.32 0.45
CA LEU A 74 6.95 -3.82 -0.87
C LEU A 74 7.93 -4.89 -1.36
N GLN A 75 9.23 -4.65 -1.20
CA GLN A 75 10.26 -5.61 -1.60
C GLN A 75 10.15 -6.91 -0.78
N HIS A 76 9.89 -6.78 0.51
CA HIS A 76 9.74 -7.93 1.40
C HIS A 76 8.51 -8.77 1.01
N MET A 77 7.39 -8.10 0.71
CA MET A 77 6.19 -8.81 0.26
C MET A 77 6.41 -9.52 -1.06
N ALA A 78 7.13 -8.88 -1.99
CA ALA A 78 7.44 -9.48 -3.28
C ALA A 78 8.29 -10.72 -3.12
N LEU A 79 9.33 -10.65 -2.27
CA LEU A 79 10.20 -11.79 -2.00
C LEU A 79 9.41 -12.94 -1.35
N LYS A 80 8.61 -12.62 -0.36
CA LYS A 80 7.80 -13.62 0.35
C LYS A 80 6.80 -14.30 -0.59
N HIS A 81 6.22 -13.53 -1.49
CA HIS A 81 5.29 -14.08 -2.48
C HIS A 81 6.00 -15.00 -3.48
N ARG A 82 7.21 -14.61 -3.91
CA ARG A 82 8.03 -15.42 -4.80
C ARG A 82 8.39 -16.76 -4.15
N GLU A 83 8.76 -16.77 -2.87
CA GLU A 83 9.12 -17.98 -2.15
C GLU A 83 7.95 -18.95 -2.02
N ARG A 84 6.73 -18.47 -2.13
CA ARG A 84 5.53 -19.27 -2.05
C ARG A 84 5.34 -20.15 -3.29
N PHE A 85 5.91 -19.77 -4.39
CA PHE A 85 5.85 -20.47 -5.66
C PHE A 85 7.23 -20.95 -6.06
#